data_e739c27f4d9395be527d7b2a04088ece
#
_entry.id   e739c27f4d9395be527d7b2a04088ece
#
_cell.length_a   1.000
_cell.length_b   1.000
_cell.length_c   1.000
_cell.angle_alpha   90.00
_cell.angle_beta   90.00
_cell.angle_gamma   90.00
#
_symmetry.space_group_name_H-M   'P 1'
#
loop_
_entity.id
_entity.type
_entity.pdbx_description
1 polymer ?
#
loop_
_entity_poly.entity_id
_entity_poly.type
_entity_poly.pdbx_seq_one_letter_code
_entity_poly.pdbx_strand_id
1 'polypeptide(L)'
;GYKRAINEDSLVTVPGVFAVADGLGGHSAGDRASAAVVRRLGDAGRRRDRRGGILDDADTDRAIHRASGDIAAETAGVRYGSGTTVSGFAVIARERRPVLAVFNIGDSRVYRYEAGRLTQLTVDHSLVQELVDAGRLRAEDAEAHPDSNVITRAVGFGGDLVPDRWILRPQAGVRLLA
;
A
#
# COMPACT_ATOMS: atom_id res chain seq x y z
N GLY A 1 -12.87 -10.38 8.34
CA GLY A 1 -14.30 -10.17 8.32
C GLY A 1 -15.08 -11.48 8.40
N TYR A 2 -16.36 -11.42 8.69
CA TYR A 2 -17.23 -12.59 8.94
C TYR A 2 -17.45 -13.51 7.71
N LYS A 3 -16.90 -13.18 6.54
CA LYS A 3 -17.12 -13.93 5.29
C LYS A 3 -15.89 -14.71 4.80
N ARG A 4 -14.70 -14.44 5.30
CA ARG A 4 -13.48 -15.17 4.92
C ARG A 4 -12.96 -15.98 6.12
N ALA A 5 -12.56 -17.24 5.87
CA ALA A 5 -12.04 -18.15 6.90
C ALA A 5 -10.61 -17.78 7.34
N ILE A 6 -9.87 -17.05 6.51
CA ILE A 6 -8.47 -16.65 6.72
C ILE A 6 -8.38 -15.13 6.55
N ASN A 7 -7.63 -14.48 7.42
CA ASN A 7 -7.22 -13.09 7.23
C ASN A 7 -6.00 -13.05 6.31
N GLU A 8 -6.11 -12.35 5.20
CA GLU A 8 -5.03 -12.17 4.22
C GLU A 8 -4.35 -10.80 4.34
N ASP A 9 -4.76 -10.00 5.33
CA ASP A 9 -4.15 -8.69 5.59
C ASP A 9 -2.87 -8.84 6.40
N SER A 10 -1.92 -7.97 6.13
CA SER A 10 -0.67 -7.84 6.87
C SER A 10 -0.36 -6.37 7.15
N LEU A 11 0.38 -6.11 8.23
CA LEU A 11 0.83 -4.76 8.57
C LEU A 11 2.30 -4.75 8.98
N VAL A 12 2.94 -3.60 8.81
CA VAL A 12 4.27 -3.32 9.33
C VAL A 12 4.29 -1.97 10.06
N THR A 13 4.89 -1.99 11.25
CA THR A 13 5.21 -0.79 12.02
C THR A 13 6.63 -0.94 12.57
N VAL A 14 7.56 -0.22 11.95
CA VAL A 14 8.97 -0.17 12.34
C VAL A 14 9.45 1.28 12.26
N PRO A 15 10.60 1.64 12.86
CA PRO A 15 11.11 2.99 12.74
C PRO A 15 11.13 3.48 11.29
N GLY A 16 10.38 4.54 11.04
CA GLY A 16 10.30 5.21 9.74
C GLY A 16 9.42 4.54 8.67
N VAL A 17 8.75 3.41 8.94
CA VAL A 17 7.82 2.76 7.97
C VAL A 17 6.58 2.24 8.68
N PHE A 18 5.42 2.61 8.14
CA PHE A 18 4.10 2.18 8.58
C PHE A 18 3.28 1.84 7.34
N ALA A 19 2.82 0.61 7.21
CA ALA A 19 2.04 0.20 6.04
C ALA A 19 1.11 -0.97 6.36
N VAL A 20 0.05 -1.06 5.55
CA VAL A 20 -0.88 -2.18 5.48
C VAL A 20 -0.84 -2.78 4.08
N ALA A 21 -1.18 -4.04 3.96
CA ALA A 21 -1.26 -4.79 2.72
C ALA A 21 -2.45 -5.75 2.81
N ASP A 22 -3.41 -5.65 1.87
CA ASP A 22 -4.56 -6.57 1.73
C ASP A 22 -4.22 -7.60 0.66
N GLY A 23 -4.17 -8.87 1.04
CA GLY A 23 -3.80 -9.96 0.16
C GLY A 23 -4.93 -10.38 -0.78
N LEU A 24 -4.56 -10.59 -2.05
CA LEU A 24 -5.43 -10.97 -3.14
C LEU A 24 -5.02 -12.34 -3.68
N GLY A 25 -5.92 -13.30 -3.63
CA GLY A 25 -5.68 -14.65 -4.14
C GLY A 25 -6.49 -15.69 -3.36
N GLY A 26 -6.74 -16.85 -3.97
CA GLY A 26 -7.48 -17.91 -3.30
C GLY A 26 -6.55 -18.76 -2.42
N HIS A 27 -7.07 -19.30 -1.30
CA HIS A 27 -6.45 -20.39 -0.53
C HIS A 27 -5.02 -20.10 -0.01
N SER A 28 -4.84 -19.14 0.88
CA SER A 28 -3.56 -18.81 1.51
C SER A 28 -2.48 -18.18 0.60
N ALA A 29 -2.80 -17.82 -0.63
CA ALA A 29 -1.84 -17.16 -1.51
C ALA A 29 -1.79 -15.64 -1.27
N GLY A 30 -2.92 -15.04 -0.87
CA GLY A 30 -3.01 -13.62 -0.52
C GLY A 30 -2.26 -13.29 0.77
N ASP A 31 -2.35 -14.14 1.81
CA ASP A 31 -1.62 -13.97 3.06
C ASP A 31 -0.10 -13.96 2.87
N ARG A 32 0.41 -14.84 1.99
CA ARG A 32 1.84 -14.86 1.62
C ARG A 32 2.25 -13.61 0.86
N ALA A 33 1.37 -13.13 -0.04
CA ALA A 33 1.65 -11.92 -0.82
C ALA A 33 1.73 -10.68 0.09
N SER A 34 0.74 -10.48 0.96
CA SER A 34 0.74 -9.35 1.90
C SER A 34 1.91 -9.44 2.89
N ALA A 35 2.22 -10.65 3.41
CA ALA A 35 3.36 -10.88 4.28
C ALA A 35 4.71 -10.58 3.59
N ALA A 36 4.86 -10.89 2.29
CA ALA A 36 6.07 -10.59 1.55
C ALA A 36 6.34 -9.08 1.46
N VAL A 37 5.29 -8.29 1.17
CA VAL A 37 5.40 -6.82 1.08
C VAL A 37 5.78 -6.21 2.42
N VAL A 38 5.06 -6.54 3.50
CA VAL A 38 5.35 -5.96 4.82
C VAL A 38 6.70 -6.40 5.37
N ARG A 39 7.13 -7.62 5.09
CA ARG A 39 8.48 -8.12 5.42
C ARG A 39 9.55 -7.27 4.75
N ARG A 40 9.47 -7.03 3.43
CA ARG A 40 10.45 -6.25 2.67
C ARG A 40 10.51 -4.79 3.08
N LEU A 41 9.35 -4.16 3.32
CA LEU A 41 9.28 -2.80 3.85
C LEU A 41 9.87 -2.71 5.26
N GLY A 42 9.55 -3.67 6.14
CA GLY A 42 10.10 -3.74 7.48
C GLY A 42 11.62 -3.93 7.49
N ASP A 43 12.16 -4.74 6.57
CA ASP A 43 13.61 -4.91 6.42
C ASP A 43 14.30 -3.64 5.93
N ALA A 44 13.66 -2.87 5.05
CA ALA A 44 14.18 -1.57 4.62
C ALA A 44 14.28 -0.59 5.80
N GLY A 45 13.19 -0.43 6.58
CA GLY A 45 13.16 0.43 7.76
C GLY A 45 14.20 0.04 8.78
N ARG A 46 14.23 -1.23 9.20
CA ARG A 46 15.21 -1.74 10.19
C ARG A 46 16.67 -1.60 9.73
N ARG A 47 16.95 -1.76 8.44
CA ARG A 47 18.33 -1.57 7.92
C ARG A 47 18.77 -0.13 8.01
N ARG A 48 17.91 0.81 7.68
CA ARG A 48 18.22 2.24 7.76
C ARG A 48 18.36 2.71 9.19
N ASP A 49 17.48 2.29 10.07
CA ASP A 49 17.54 2.59 11.50
C ASP A 49 18.87 2.12 12.13
N ARG A 50 19.26 0.87 11.90
CA ARG A 50 20.54 0.32 12.40
C ARG A 50 21.78 1.07 11.88
N ARG A 51 21.68 1.76 10.75
CA ARG A 51 22.77 2.58 10.17
C ARG A 51 22.68 4.04 10.58
N GLY A 52 21.75 4.43 11.46
CA GLY A 52 21.49 5.81 11.85
C GLY A 52 21.01 6.67 10.68
N GLY A 53 20.46 6.06 9.63
CA GLY A 53 20.01 6.74 8.42
C GLY A 53 18.50 6.85 8.33
N ILE A 54 18.04 7.76 7.47
CA ILE A 54 16.63 7.92 7.09
C ILE A 54 16.46 7.28 5.70
N LEU A 55 15.30 6.69 5.44
CA LEU A 55 14.93 6.14 4.14
C LEU A 55 14.95 7.20 3.03
N ASP A 56 15.07 6.77 1.80
CA ASP A 56 14.78 7.56 0.60
C ASP A 56 13.64 6.89 -0.22
N ASP A 57 13.15 7.58 -1.25
CA ASP A 57 12.09 7.04 -2.13
C ASP A 57 12.50 5.68 -2.72
N ALA A 58 13.76 5.54 -3.13
CA ALA A 58 14.27 4.32 -3.73
C ALA A 58 14.33 3.12 -2.77
N ASP A 59 14.36 3.34 -1.45
CA ASP A 59 14.35 2.26 -0.47
C ASP A 59 12.97 1.56 -0.45
N THR A 60 11.88 2.33 -0.52
CA THR A 60 10.52 1.79 -0.58
C THR A 60 10.24 1.12 -1.92
N ASP A 61 10.70 1.71 -3.04
CA ASP A 61 10.56 1.11 -4.37
C ASP A 61 11.28 -0.22 -4.47
N ARG A 62 12.53 -0.27 -4.04
CA ARG A 62 13.31 -1.52 -4.01
C ARG A 62 12.67 -2.59 -3.12
N ALA A 63 12.05 -2.19 -2.01
CA ALA A 63 11.34 -3.12 -1.13
C ALA A 63 10.12 -3.73 -1.84
N ILE A 64 9.30 -2.91 -2.50
CA ILE A 64 8.12 -3.35 -3.26
C ILE A 64 8.52 -4.23 -4.45
N HIS A 65 9.54 -3.84 -5.23
CA HIS A 65 10.05 -4.67 -6.33
C HIS A 65 10.55 -6.04 -5.87
N ARG A 66 11.30 -6.09 -4.75
CA ARG A 66 11.74 -7.36 -4.18
C ARG A 66 10.59 -8.21 -3.68
N ALA A 67 9.59 -7.58 -3.07
CA ALA A 67 8.38 -8.28 -2.64
C ALA A 67 7.63 -8.91 -3.82
N SER A 68 7.51 -8.22 -4.95
CA SER A 68 6.92 -8.78 -6.17
C SER A 68 7.67 -10.03 -6.65
N GLY A 69 8.99 -10.02 -6.60
CA GLY A 69 9.81 -11.21 -6.90
C GLY A 69 9.58 -12.37 -5.91
N ASP A 70 9.48 -12.07 -4.61
CA ASP A 70 9.17 -13.06 -3.58
C ASP A 70 7.77 -13.66 -3.81
N ILE A 71 6.75 -12.82 -4.10
CA ILE A 71 5.39 -13.27 -4.39
C ILE A 71 5.41 -14.22 -5.58
N ALA A 72 6.08 -13.87 -6.68
CA ALA A 72 6.16 -14.73 -7.85
C ALA A 72 6.80 -16.09 -7.54
N ALA A 73 7.84 -16.11 -6.71
CA ALA A 73 8.53 -17.34 -6.30
C ALA A 73 7.68 -18.19 -5.33
N GLU A 74 7.05 -17.57 -4.34
CA GLU A 74 6.29 -18.24 -3.29
C GLU A 74 4.91 -18.73 -3.77
N THR A 75 4.38 -18.14 -4.85
CA THR A 75 3.07 -18.49 -5.43
C THR A 75 3.17 -19.14 -6.80
N ALA A 76 4.35 -19.61 -7.18
CA ALA A 76 4.56 -20.39 -8.39
C ALA A 76 3.65 -21.62 -8.40
N GLY A 77 2.81 -21.75 -9.45
CA GLY A 77 1.83 -22.84 -9.57
C GLY A 77 0.42 -22.51 -9.04
N VAL A 78 0.21 -21.34 -8.45
CA VAL A 78 -1.16 -20.88 -8.13
C VAL A 78 -1.88 -20.49 -9.41
N ARG A 79 -3.00 -21.16 -9.68
CA ARG A 79 -3.71 -21.11 -10.99
C ARG A 79 -4.12 -19.70 -11.43
N TYR A 80 -4.45 -18.82 -10.50
CA TYR A 80 -4.94 -17.46 -10.79
C TYR A 80 -3.97 -16.36 -10.35
N GLY A 81 -2.72 -16.74 -10.01
CA GLY A 81 -1.76 -15.81 -9.45
C GLY A 81 -2.08 -15.38 -8.01
N SER A 82 -1.26 -14.52 -7.48
CA SER A 82 -1.46 -13.91 -6.17
C SER A 82 -0.86 -12.51 -6.18
N GLY A 83 -1.43 -11.62 -5.39
CA GLY A 83 -0.95 -10.28 -5.24
C GLY A 83 -1.41 -9.66 -3.93
N THR A 84 -1.10 -8.40 -3.76
CA THR A 84 -1.53 -7.64 -2.59
C THR A 84 -1.56 -6.14 -2.90
N THR A 85 -2.43 -5.42 -2.23
CA THR A 85 -2.32 -3.97 -2.14
C THR A 85 -1.13 -3.60 -1.25
N VAL A 86 -0.73 -2.35 -1.27
CA VAL A 86 0.13 -1.74 -0.25
C VAL A 86 -0.19 -0.27 -0.12
N SER A 87 -0.55 0.14 1.09
CA SER A 87 -0.78 1.54 1.46
C SER A 87 -0.05 1.87 2.75
N GLY A 88 0.56 3.04 2.81
CA GLY A 88 1.28 3.42 4.01
C GLY A 88 2.02 4.74 3.89
N PHE A 89 2.88 4.97 4.86
CA PHE A 89 3.73 6.15 4.87
C PHE A 89 5.11 5.82 5.45
N ALA A 90 6.11 6.53 4.95
CA ALA A 90 7.48 6.42 5.42
C ALA A 90 8.06 7.80 5.74
N VAL A 91 8.94 7.85 6.75
CA VAL A 91 9.80 9.02 6.98
C VAL A 91 10.99 8.92 6.05
N ILE A 92 11.08 9.82 5.10
CA ILE A 92 12.17 9.85 4.11
C ILE A 92 12.96 11.16 4.19
N ALA A 93 14.20 11.13 3.71
CA ALA A 93 15.03 12.31 3.56
C ALA A 93 14.84 12.93 2.18
N ARG A 94 14.34 14.17 2.13
CA ARG A 94 14.36 15.00 0.92
C ARG A 94 15.11 16.30 1.20
N GLU A 95 16.08 16.63 0.35
CA GLU A 95 16.92 17.83 0.54
C GLU A 95 17.49 17.92 1.96
N ARG A 96 17.93 16.79 2.53
CA ARG A 96 18.48 16.65 3.89
C ARG A 96 17.46 16.96 5.01
N ARG A 97 16.18 17.03 4.71
CA ARG A 97 15.10 17.23 5.70
C ARG A 97 14.19 16.01 5.75
N PRO A 98 13.71 15.62 6.94
CA PRO A 98 12.72 14.56 7.05
C PRO A 98 11.37 15.06 6.53
N VAL A 99 10.74 14.26 5.69
CA VAL A 99 9.36 14.44 5.21
C VAL A 99 8.61 13.12 5.36
N LEU A 100 7.29 13.16 5.31
CA LEU A 100 6.43 11.98 5.25
C LEU A 100 6.09 11.70 3.78
N ALA A 101 6.49 10.55 3.27
CA ALA A 101 6.07 10.05 1.97
C ALA A 101 4.93 9.04 2.19
N VAL A 102 3.72 9.43 1.84
CA VAL A 102 2.57 8.51 1.70
C VAL A 102 2.74 7.79 0.37
N PHE A 103 2.49 6.49 0.33
CA PHE A 103 2.58 5.68 -0.88
C PHE A 103 1.41 4.70 -0.99
N ASN A 104 1.01 4.38 -2.24
CA ASN A 104 -0.11 3.51 -2.52
C ASN A 104 0.07 2.69 -3.80
N ILE A 105 -0.29 1.40 -3.73
CA ILE A 105 -0.64 0.52 -4.86
C ILE A 105 -1.87 -0.27 -4.42
N GLY A 106 -3.00 -0.13 -5.13
CA GLY A 106 -4.25 -0.80 -4.83
C GLY A 106 -5.33 0.15 -4.31
N ASP A 107 -6.34 -0.39 -3.67
CA ASP A 107 -7.50 0.30 -3.13
C ASP A 107 -7.52 0.40 -1.59
N SER A 108 -6.48 -0.07 -0.92
CA SER A 108 -6.21 0.29 0.47
C SER A 108 -5.86 1.77 0.57
N ARG A 109 -6.19 2.42 1.69
CA ARG A 109 -6.21 3.89 1.76
C ARG A 109 -5.40 4.43 2.91
N VAL A 110 -4.83 5.61 2.73
CA VAL A 110 -4.25 6.41 3.80
C VAL A 110 -5.07 7.68 4.00
N TYR A 111 -5.40 7.96 5.24
CA TYR A 111 -6.16 9.15 5.64
C TYR A 111 -5.32 10.07 6.51
N ARG A 112 -5.58 11.37 6.38
CA ARG A 112 -5.09 12.42 7.27
C ARG A 112 -6.23 12.88 8.18
N TYR A 113 -5.98 12.85 9.48
CA TYR A 113 -6.87 13.45 10.47
C TYR A 113 -6.20 14.69 11.08
N GLU A 114 -6.86 15.83 10.96
CA GLU A 114 -6.38 17.11 11.47
C GLU A 114 -7.56 18.00 11.82
N ALA A 115 -7.51 18.67 12.97
CA ALA A 115 -8.53 19.62 13.43
C ALA A 115 -9.99 19.10 13.31
N GLY A 116 -10.23 17.84 13.65
CA GLY A 116 -11.55 17.21 13.59
C GLY A 116 -11.99 16.73 12.21
N ARG A 117 -11.17 16.91 11.17
CA ARG A 117 -11.46 16.51 9.79
C ARG A 117 -10.64 15.31 9.37
N LEU A 118 -11.30 14.30 8.80
CA LEU A 118 -10.70 13.17 8.13
C LEU A 118 -10.68 13.42 6.61
N THR A 119 -9.51 13.24 5.98
CA THR A 119 -9.36 13.42 4.53
C THR A 119 -8.56 12.25 3.97
N GLN A 120 -9.07 11.59 2.92
CA GLN A 120 -8.30 10.58 2.19
C GLN A 120 -7.18 11.27 1.42
N LEU A 121 -5.97 10.71 1.51
CA LEU A 121 -4.78 11.21 0.81
C LEU A 121 -4.50 10.43 -0.47
N THR A 122 -4.75 9.13 -0.43
CA THR A 122 -4.51 8.22 -1.57
C THR A 122 -5.67 8.24 -2.55
N VAL A 123 -5.38 7.87 -3.80
CA VAL A 123 -6.39 7.61 -4.83
C VAL A 123 -6.38 6.10 -5.07
N ASP A 124 -7.56 5.49 -5.10
CA ASP A 124 -7.69 4.06 -5.25
C ASP A 124 -7.34 3.62 -6.68
N HIS A 125 -6.58 2.53 -6.81
CA HIS A 125 -6.41 1.85 -8.09
C HIS A 125 -7.54 0.82 -8.26
N SER A 126 -8.73 1.32 -8.59
CA SER A 126 -9.94 0.52 -8.80
C SER A 126 -10.67 0.94 -10.07
N LEU A 127 -11.42 0.00 -10.65
CA LEU A 127 -12.22 0.29 -11.84
C LEU A 127 -13.23 1.42 -11.59
N VAL A 128 -13.85 1.45 -10.41
CA VAL A 128 -14.81 2.52 -10.07
C VAL A 128 -14.15 3.88 -9.96
N GLN A 129 -12.93 3.96 -9.44
CA GLN A 129 -12.17 5.21 -9.41
C GLN A 129 -11.85 5.70 -10.82
N GLU A 130 -11.43 4.82 -11.73
CA GLU A 130 -11.19 5.16 -13.13
C GLU A 130 -12.46 5.67 -13.82
N LEU A 131 -13.62 5.08 -13.51
CA LEU A 131 -14.92 5.56 -14.02
C LEU A 131 -15.30 6.93 -13.46
N VAL A 132 -15.00 7.19 -12.19
CA VAL A 132 -15.22 8.51 -11.57
C VAL A 132 -14.33 9.56 -12.21
N ASP A 133 -13.04 9.27 -12.37
CA ASP A 133 -12.06 10.19 -12.99
C ASP A 133 -12.40 10.50 -14.46
N ALA A 134 -12.96 9.53 -15.17
CA ALA A 134 -13.46 9.70 -16.53
C ALA A 134 -14.84 10.41 -16.62
N GLY A 135 -15.44 10.79 -15.48
CA GLY A 135 -16.77 11.39 -15.42
C GLY A 135 -17.92 10.46 -15.82
N ARG A 136 -17.68 9.15 -15.80
CA ARG A 136 -18.65 8.10 -16.20
C ARG A 136 -19.43 7.53 -14.99
N LEU A 137 -18.97 7.81 -13.79
CA LEU A 137 -19.58 7.42 -12.53
C LEU A 137 -19.48 8.60 -11.55
N ARG A 138 -20.52 8.87 -10.74
CA ARG A 138 -20.42 9.85 -9.67
C ARG A 138 -19.70 9.21 -8.48
N ALA A 139 -18.88 9.99 -7.77
CA ALA A 139 -18.12 9.49 -6.62
C ALA A 139 -19.01 8.88 -5.53
N GLU A 140 -20.21 9.45 -5.33
CA GLU A 140 -21.20 8.98 -4.36
C GLU A 140 -21.81 7.61 -4.72
N ASP A 141 -21.77 7.21 -5.98
CA ASP A 141 -22.29 5.92 -6.47
C ASP A 141 -21.22 4.82 -6.54
N ALA A 142 -19.94 5.17 -6.38
CA ALA A 142 -18.81 4.26 -6.57
C ALA A 142 -18.85 3.05 -5.62
N GLU A 143 -19.19 3.26 -4.36
CA GLU A 143 -19.24 2.20 -3.35
C GLU A 143 -20.36 1.18 -3.62
N ALA A 144 -21.46 1.62 -4.20
CA ALA A 144 -22.61 0.77 -4.53
C ALA A 144 -22.51 0.09 -5.90
N HIS A 145 -21.45 0.41 -6.70
CA HIS A 145 -21.27 -0.13 -8.04
C HIS A 145 -20.97 -1.65 -7.99
N PRO A 146 -21.49 -2.48 -8.92
CA PRO A 146 -21.23 -3.93 -8.94
C PRO A 146 -19.73 -4.28 -8.97
N ASP A 147 -18.92 -3.48 -9.64
CA ASP A 147 -17.48 -3.66 -9.79
C ASP A 147 -16.66 -2.86 -8.76
N SER A 148 -17.26 -2.44 -7.64
CA SER A 148 -16.58 -1.68 -6.57
C SER A 148 -15.35 -2.39 -5.99
N ASN A 149 -15.28 -3.72 -6.10
CA ASN A 149 -14.16 -4.53 -5.61
C ASN A 149 -13.12 -4.86 -6.71
N VAL A 150 -13.22 -4.28 -7.90
CA VAL A 150 -12.28 -4.56 -9.00
C VAL A 150 -11.08 -3.64 -8.87
N ILE A 151 -9.94 -4.22 -8.49
CA ILE A 151 -8.64 -3.53 -8.35
C ILE A 151 -7.92 -3.55 -9.70
N THR A 152 -7.34 -2.42 -10.09
CA THR A 152 -6.65 -2.27 -11.38
C THR A 152 -5.12 -2.32 -11.25
N ARG A 153 -4.57 -2.14 -10.04
CA ARG A 153 -3.13 -2.27 -9.75
C ARG A 153 -2.91 -2.99 -8.43
N ALA A 154 -1.99 -3.98 -8.42
CA ALA A 154 -1.56 -4.69 -7.23
C ALA A 154 -0.13 -5.20 -7.37
N VAL A 155 0.58 -5.38 -6.27
CA VAL A 155 1.90 -6.01 -6.23
C VAL A 155 1.73 -7.52 -6.43
N GLY A 156 2.42 -8.09 -7.43
CA GLY A 156 2.39 -9.53 -7.73
C GLY A 156 1.64 -9.91 -9.00
N PHE A 157 0.73 -9.07 -9.52
CA PHE A 157 0.01 -9.35 -10.77
C PHE A 157 0.71 -8.81 -12.04
N GLY A 158 1.93 -8.31 -11.92
CA GLY A 158 2.64 -7.64 -13.01
C GLY A 158 2.22 -6.16 -13.15
N GLY A 159 2.67 -5.51 -14.22
CA GLY A 159 2.39 -4.09 -14.47
C GLY A 159 3.32 -3.13 -13.73
N ASP A 160 2.85 -1.91 -13.55
CA ASP A 160 3.62 -0.86 -12.90
C ASP A 160 3.68 -1.05 -11.38
N LEU A 161 4.90 -1.23 -10.87
CA LEU A 161 5.20 -1.39 -9.44
C LEU A 161 5.67 -0.09 -8.78
N VAL A 162 5.68 1.03 -9.50
CA VAL A 162 5.99 2.34 -8.92
C VAL A 162 4.77 2.81 -8.14
N PRO A 163 4.86 2.97 -6.81
CA PRO A 163 3.72 3.43 -6.02
C PRO A 163 3.43 4.90 -6.30
N ASP A 164 2.17 5.26 -6.28
CA ASP A 164 1.77 6.66 -6.23
C ASP A 164 2.25 7.28 -4.92
N ARG A 165 2.65 8.56 -4.95
CA ARG A 165 3.24 9.24 -3.78
C ARG A 165 2.70 10.62 -3.53
N TRP A 166 2.50 10.90 -2.24
CA TRP A 166 2.17 12.23 -1.72
C TRP A 166 3.17 12.61 -0.64
N ILE A 167 3.81 13.76 -0.78
CA ILE A 167 4.81 14.25 0.16
C ILE A 167 4.18 15.25 1.09
N LEU A 168 4.28 14.97 2.38
CA LEU A 168 3.76 15.81 3.44
C LEU A 168 4.91 16.33 4.31
N ARG A 169 4.80 17.58 4.73
CA ARG A 169 5.67 18.10 5.80
C ARG A 169 5.10 17.63 7.14
N PRO A 170 5.94 17.10 8.05
CA PRO A 170 5.49 16.77 9.40
C PRO A 170 4.93 18.02 10.10
N GLN A 171 3.76 17.89 10.68
CA GLN A 171 3.10 18.96 11.44
C GLN A 171 2.55 18.38 12.74
N ALA A 172 2.70 19.15 13.85
CA ALA A 172 2.13 18.74 15.13
C ALA A 172 0.59 18.70 15.06
N GLY A 173 -0.01 17.69 15.69
CA GLY A 173 -1.47 17.52 15.71
C GLY A 173 -2.05 16.76 14.51
N VAL A 174 -1.27 16.50 13.45
CA VAL A 174 -1.68 15.63 12.33
C VAL A 174 -1.53 14.16 12.72
N ARG A 175 -2.52 13.34 12.38
CA ARG A 175 -2.46 11.88 12.47
C ARG A 175 -2.65 11.28 11.09
N LEU A 176 -1.88 10.24 10.77
CA LEU A 176 -2.06 9.42 9.58
C LEU A 176 -2.63 8.05 9.99
N LEU A 177 -3.55 7.55 9.20
CA LEU A 177 -4.23 6.26 9.38
C LEU A 177 -4.09 5.49 8.06
N ALA A 178 -3.71 4.21 8.12
CA ALA A 178 -3.65 3.31 6.98
C ALA A 178 -4.41 2.02 7.29
#